data_7bf114a93f8e2b68d19a702ef2256083
#
_entry.id   7bf114a93f8e2b68d19a702ef2256083
#
_cell.length_a   1.000
_cell.length_b   1.000
_cell.length_c   1.000
_cell.angle_alpha   90.00
_cell.angle_beta   90.00
_cell.angle_gamma   90.00
#
_symmetry.space_group_name_H-M   'P 1'
#
loop_
_entity.id
_entity.type
_entity.pdbx_description
1 polymer ?
#
loop_
_entity_poly.entity_id
_entity_poly.type
_entity_poly.pdbx_seq_one_letter_code
_entity_poly.pdbx_strand_id
1 'polypeptide(L)'
;MRPRNSALFVVALALFTDTLLYYLLVPLLPAYARQYGLNQMGIGILFGSYAAALLLGTVPLGRLADRMGRRTPMIGGLLGLFATTLLFAFARSYPLLILARILQGLSATATWTAGMALVADHFPRSARGRAMGTVFACANLGVLLGPALSGWLDQHYGLRAPFLAAAGLALLDALARITLLKDVPAVLDTRMGFLDLMKNPTIRVFAGAMAMGASLLALLESTLPLHLDAVLKLAPTSIGLCFGAAAVTHMISSPLMGALSDRVGRKKVLVTGLLLAMVAIPLPVFMTGIWGVALAMGCIGVITTLILSPASPAMADAVERMGSDSYGSVFGILNIAFALGMMAGPLVGSALVQALGIRAALMGMGLAFGAYAIWVGQVGAAPQLKPGSSENG
;
A
#
# COMPACT_ATOMS: atom_id res chain seq x y z
N MET A 1 8.95 -13.74 26.20
CA MET A 1 9.20 -13.98 24.75
C MET A 1 10.67 -13.72 24.44
N ARG A 2 11.28 -14.43 23.46
CA ARG A 2 12.64 -14.09 22.99
C ARG A 2 12.60 -12.71 22.32
N PRO A 3 13.60 -11.83 22.49
CA PRO A 3 13.57 -10.46 21.97
C PRO A 3 13.21 -10.36 20.47
N ARG A 4 13.66 -11.32 19.68
CA ARG A 4 13.39 -11.46 18.26
C ARG A 4 11.88 -11.69 17.94
N ASN A 5 11.20 -12.52 18.74
CA ASN A 5 9.78 -12.81 18.53
C ASN A 5 8.91 -11.62 18.98
N SER A 6 9.32 -10.91 20.02
CA SER A 6 8.63 -9.68 20.47
C SER A 6 8.72 -8.57 19.42
N ALA A 7 9.90 -8.37 18.81
CA ALA A 7 10.07 -7.39 17.75
C ALA A 7 9.19 -7.72 16.53
N LEU A 8 9.19 -8.99 16.08
CA LEU A 8 8.35 -9.42 14.97
C LEU A 8 6.85 -9.21 15.24
N PHE A 9 6.39 -9.63 16.42
CA PHE A 9 4.98 -9.51 16.82
C PHE A 9 4.55 -8.04 16.85
N VAL A 10 5.33 -7.18 17.48
CA VAL A 10 5.01 -5.74 17.60
C VAL A 10 4.99 -5.06 16.25
N VAL A 11 5.95 -5.35 15.35
CA VAL A 11 5.96 -4.76 14.01
C VAL A 11 4.79 -5.27 13.17
N ALA A 12 4.49 -6.58 13.25
CA ALA A 12 3.35 -7.16 12.54
C ALA A 12 2.01 -6.56 12.99
N LEU A 13 1.82 -6.40 14.31
CA LEU A 13 0.62 -5.76 14.88
C LEU A 13 0.51 -4.30 14.43
N ALA A 14 1.63 -3.59 14.42
CA ALA A 14 1.71 -2.20 13.99
C ALA A 14 1.24 -1.97 12.55
N LEU A 15 1.77 -2.77 11.63
CA LEU A 15 1.44 -2.65 10.23
C LEU A 15 0.01 -3.14 9.94
N PHE A 16 -0.45 -4.15 10.69
CA PHE A 16 -1.85 -4.54 10.68
C PHE A 16 -2.77 -3.39 11.11
N THR A 17 -2.47 -2.74 12.25
CA THR A 17 -3.28 -1.63 12.78
C THR A 17 -3.29 -0.44 11.82
N ASP A 18 -2.15 -0.09 11.25
CA ASP A 18 -2.04 1.03 10.30
C ASP A 18 -2.81 0.78 9.00
N THR A 19 -2.63 -0.41 8.40
CA THR A 19 -3.35 -0.76 7.17
C THR A 19 -4.85 -0.90 7.41
N LEU A 20 -5.26 -1.50 8.53
CA LEU A 20 -6.67 -1.57 8.90
C LEU A 20 -7.27 -0.17 9.00
N LEU A 21 -6.61 0.76 9.70
CA LEU A 21 -7.02 2.16 9.83
C LEU A 21 -7.15 2.89 8.50
N TYR A 22 -6.20 2.70 7.60
CA TYR A 22 -6.25 3.29 6.26
C TYR A 22 -7.49 2.83 5.50
N TYR A 23 -7.75 1.51 5.50
CA TYR A 23 -8.82 0.88 4.72
C TYR A 23 -10.22 1.02 5.35
N LEU A 24 -10.33 1.37 6.64
CA LEU A 24 -11.62 1.66 7.29
C LEU A 24 -12.41 2.77 6.58
N LEU A 25 -11.73 3.73 6.00
CA LEU A 25 -12.37 4.89 5.37
C LEU A 25 -13.10 4.55 4.07
N VAL A 26 -12.64 3.53 3.32
CA VAL A 26 -13.10 3.22 1.96
C VAL A 26 -14.63 3.09 1.84
N PRO A 27 -15.32 2.22 2.60
CA PRO A 27 -16.78 2.07 2.47
C PRO A 27 -17.56 3.23 3.08
N LEU A 28 -16.91 4.10 3.87
CA LEU A 28 -17.55 5.25 4.54
C LEU A 28 -17.52 6.51 3.67
N LEU A 29 -16.78 6.52 2.57
CA LEU A 29 -16.62 7.69 1.70
C LEU A 29 -17.95 8.30 1.24
N PRO A 30 -18.98 7.53 0.84
CA PRO A 30 -20.26 8.09 0.47
C PRO A 30 -20.92 8.87 1.62
N ALA A 31 -20.81 8.38 2.86
CA ALA A 31 -21.34 9.05 4.04
C ALA A 31 -20.60 10.36 4.31
N TYR A 32 -19.27 10.36 4.23
CA TYR A 32 -18.45 11.56 4.38
C TYR A 32 -18.72 12.57 3.25
N ALA A 33 -18.86 12.12 1.99
CA ALA A 33 -19.20 12.98 0.88
C ALA A 33 -20.53 13.71 1.12
N ARG A 34 -21.56 13.00 1.59
CA ARG A 34 -22.87 13.61 1.94
C ARG A 34 -22.76 14.57 3.15
N GLN A 35 -22.07 14.15 4.21
CA GLN A 35 -21.99 14.91 5.46
C GLN A 35 -21.26 16.25 5.29
N TYR A 36 -20.21 16.29 4.48
CA TYR A 36 -19.38 17.50 4.28
C TYR A 36 -19.57 18.16 2.90
N GLY A 37 -20.54 17.71 2.10
CA GLY A 37 -20.79 18.27 0.77
C GLY A 37 -19.60 18.12 -0.19
N LEU A 38 -18.86 17.01 -0.11
CA LEU A 38 -17.66 16.82 -0.90
C LEU A 38 -18.00 16.33 -2.32
N ASN A 39 -17.38 16.94 -3.30
CA ASN A 39 -17.34 16.43 -4.66
C ASN A 39 -16.24 15.34 -4.78
N GLN A 40 -16.16 14.73 -5.96
CA GLN A 40 -15.17 13.66 -6.21
C GLN A 40 -13.72 14.12 -5.96
N MET A 41 -13.37 15.36 -6.34
CA MET A 41 -12.03 15.91 -6.11
C MET A 41 -11.73 16.08 -4.62
N GLY A 42 -12.73 16.50 -3.80
CA GLY A 42 -12.60 16.55 -2.35
C GLY A 42 -12.25 15.18 -1.74
N ILE A 43 -12.87 14.10 -2.23
CA ILE A 43 -12.50 12.74 -1.82
C ILE A 43 -11.08 12.38 -2.28
N GLY A 44 -10.71 12.72 -3.51
CA GLY A 44 -9.34 12.51 -4.01
C GLY A 44 -8.27 13.20 -3.16
N ILE A 45 -8.53 14.45 -2.75
CA ILE A 45 -7.62 15.21 -1.86
C ILE A 45 -7.56 14.57 -0.48
N LEU A 46 -8.70 14.10 0.07
CA LEU A 46 -8.74 13.42 1.36
C LEU A 46 -7.87 12.15 1.38
N PHE A 47 -7.90 11.35 0.33
CA PHE A 47 -7.05 10.16 0.18
C PHE A 47 -5.60 10.52 -0.15
N GLY A 48 -5.40 11.40 -1.11
CA GLY A 48 -4.08 11.83 -1.56
C GLY A 48 -3.27 12.54 -0.48
N SER A 49 -3.92 13.27 0.45
CA SER A 49 -3.24 13.97 1.54
C SER A 49 -2.49 13.04 2.50
N TYR A 50 -3.05 11.86 2.81
CA TYR A 50 -2.36 10.82 3.58
C TYR A 50 -1.10 10.33 2.84
N ALA A 51 -1.23 10.00 1.56
CA ALA A 51 -0.13 9.47 0.77
C ALA A 51 0.95 10.53 0.49
N ALA A 52 0.55 11.79 0.30
CA ALA A 52 1.49 12.92 0.19
C ALA A 52 2.31 13.08 1.49
N ALA A 53 1.66 13.01 2.64
CA ALA A 53 2.33 13.07 3.94
C ALA A 53 3.27 11.87 4.16
N LEU A 54 2.85 10.67 3.76
CA LEU A 54 3.69 9.46 3.78
C LEU A 54 4.94 9.64 2.91
N LEU A 55 4.77 10.12 1.68
CA LEU A 55 5.88 10.37 0.75
C LEU A 55 6.87 11.39 1.30
N LEU A 56 6.37 12.56 1.72
CA LEU A 56 7.21 13.66 2.25
C LEU A 56 7.86 13.30 3.58
N GLY A 57 7.19 12.50 4.42
CA GLY A 57 7.69 12.01 5.70
C GLY A 57 8.77 10.93 5.59
N THR A 58 8.81 10.17 4.49
CA THR A 58 9.66 8.96 4.38
C THR A 58 11.14 9.26 4.64
N VAL A 59 11.71 10.29 4.01
CA VAL A 59 13.14 10.62 4.17
C VAL A 59 13.43 11.26 5.54
N PRO A 60 12.71 12.30 6.01
CA PRO A 60 13.03 12.93 7.29
C PRO A 60 12.78 12.01 8.48
N LEU A 61 11.69 11.25 8.50
CA LEU A 61 11.38 10.32 9.59
C LEU A 61 12.30 9.08 9.57
N GLY A 62 12.74 8.63 8.39
CA GLY A 62 13.77 7.62 8.28
C GLY A 62 15.09 8.06 8.92
N ARG A 63 15.55 9.28 8.61
CA ARG A 63 16.75 9.88 9.24
C ARG A 63 16.58 10.07 10.75
N LEU A 64 15.39 10.44 11.19
CA LEU A 64 15.08 10.58 12.63
C LEU A 64 15.18 9.23 13.33
N ALA A 65 14.61 8.17 12.73
CA ALA A 65 14.71 6.80 13.25
C ALA A 65 16.16 6.27 13.28
N ASP A 66 17.01 6.69 12.36
CA ASP A 66 18.44 6.35 12.37
C ASP A 66 19.20 7.06 13.50
N ARG A 67 18.79 8.28 13.89
CA ARG A 67 19.44 9.08 14.94
C ARG A 67 18.94 8.76 16.36
N MET A 68 17.64 8.59 16.53
CA MET A 68 16.98 8.42 17.86
C MET A 68 16.79 6.94 18.25
N GLY A 69 17.23 6.00 17.41
CA GLY A 69 16.89 4.58 17.58
C GLY A 69 15.51 4.22 17.02
N ARG A 70 15.17 2.94 16.96
CA ARG A 70 13.95 2.46 16.30
C ARG A 70 12.70 2.60 17.20
N ARG A 71 12.87 2.51 18.52
CA ARG A 71 11.77 2.46 19.49
C ARG A 71 11.00 3.79 19.54
N THR A 72 11.69 4.91 19.69
CA THR A 72 11.07 6.23 19.89
C THR A 72 10.17 6.64 18.70
N PRO A 73 10.61 6.58 17.43
CA PRO A 73 9.74 6.90 16.30
C PRO A 73 8.55 5.96 16.17
N MET A 74 8.72 4.66 16.50
CA MET A 74 7.61 3.70 16.47
C MET A 74 6.55 4.00 17.52
N ILE A 75 6.90 4.33 18.75
CA ILE A 75 5.96 4.70 19.81
C ILE A 75 5.29 6.05 19.47
N GLY A 76 6.08 7.04 19.06
CA GLY A 76 5.58 8.36 18.66
C GLY A 76 4.63 8.27 17.46
N GLY A 77 4.98 7.47 16.46
CA GLY A 77 4.11 7.22 15.30
C GLY A 77 2.76 6.61 15.71
N LEU A 78 2.76 5.66 16.64
CA LEU A 78 1.52 5.00 17.04
C LEU A 78 0.65 5.84 17.96
N LEU A 79 1.25 6.57 18.89
CA LEU A 79 0.51 7.56 19.70
C LEU A 79 -0.05 8.67 18.81
N GLY A 80 0.73 9.09 17.82
CA GLY A 80 0.26 10.00 16.78
C GLY A 80 -0.91 9.42 16.00
N LEU A 81 -0.83 8.14 15.60
CA LEU A 81 -1.91 7.45 14.88
C LEU A 81 -3.19 7.36 15.74
N PHE A 82 -3.07 7.02 17.02
CA PHE A 82 -4.18 7.03 17.97
C PHE A 82 -4.83 8.42 18.07
N ALA A 83 -4.03 9.46 18.35
CA ALA A 83 -4.53 10.82 18.51
C ALA A 83 -5.20 11.36 17.24
N THR A 84 -4.58 11.11 16.08
CA THR A 84 -5.11 11.57 14.79
C THR A 84 -6.33 10.79 14.34
N THR A 85 -6.47 9.52 14.75
CA THR A 85 -7.67 8.74 14.50
C THR A 85 -8.85 9.26 15.33
N LEU A 86 -8.62 9.67 16.58
CA LEU A 86 -9.64 10.37 17.37
C LEU A 86 -9.97 11.74 16.75
N LEU A 87 -8.96 12.49 16.31
CA LEU A 87 -9.18 13.75 15.61
C LEU A 87 -10.07 13.55 14.38
N PHE A 88 -9.84 12.50 13.60
CA PHE A 88 -10.65 12.15 12.44
C PHE A 88 -12.10 11.77 12.85
N ALA A 89 -12.28 10.96 13.90
CA ALA A 89 -13.58 10.53 14.39
C ALA A 89 -14.47 11.68 14.87
N PHE A 90 -13.85 12.73 15.42
CA PHE A 90 -14.54 13.91 15.97
C PHE A 90 -14.40 15.16 15.11
N ALA A 91 -13.81 15.05 13.91
CA ALA A 91 -13.72 16.18 12.98
C ALA A 91 -15.12 16.74 12.66
N ARG A 92 -15.23 18.06 12.60
CA ARG A 92 -16.48 18.77 12.29
C ARG A 92 -16.40 19.58 11.00
N SER A 93 -15.26 19.54 10.33
CA SER A 93 -15.03 20.26 9.08
C SER A 93 -14.08 19.49 8.17
N TYR A 94 -14.21 19.73 6.86
CA TYR A 94 -13.34 19.11 5.89
C TYR A 94 -11.84 19.44 6.06
N PRO A 95 -11.42 20.69 6.35
CA PRO A 95 -10.01 20.98 6.64
C PRO A 95 -9.45 20.17 7.82
N LEU A 96 -10.27 19.90 8.84
CA LEU A 96 -9.86 19.09 9.99
C LEU A 96 -9.68 17.60 9.61
N LEU A 97 -10.52 17.09 8.70
CA LEU A 97 -10.33 15.75 8.13
C LEU A 97 -9.02 15.64 7.35
N ILE A 98 -8.70 16.65 6.52
CA ILE A 98 -7.43 16.73 5.78
C ILE A 98 -6.24 16.76 6.75
N LEU A 99 -6.30 17.61 7.77
CA LEU A 99 -5.25 17.69 8.78
C LEU A 99 -5.05 16.33 9.47
N ALA A 100 -6.14 15.67 9.87
CA ALA A 100 -6.07 14.35 10.48
C ALA A 100 -5.41 13.34 9.53
N ARG A 101 -5.76 13.33 8.24
CA ARG A 101 -5.15 12.44 7.21
C ARG A 101 -3.66 12.72 6.99
N ILE A 102 -3.24 13.99 6.95
CA ILE A 102 -1.82 14.36 6.86
C ILE A 102 -1.06 13.81 8.08
N LEU A 103 -1.57 14.06 9.28
CA LEU A 103 -0.94 13.59 10.51
C LEU A 103 -0.95 12.07 10.63
N GLN A 104 -2.01 11.38 10.17
CA GLN A 104 -2.04 9.91 10.06
C GLN A 104 -0.95 9.39 9.10
N GLY A 105 -0.78 10.02 7.92
CA GLY A 105 0.27 9.64 6.97
C GLY A 105 1.68 9.80 7.54
N LEU A 106 1.96 10.88 8.28
CA LEU A 106 3.24 11.05 8.99
C LEU A 106 3.44 9.99 10.08
N SER A 107 2.40 9.69 10.84
CA SER A 107 2.43 8.66 11.90
C SER A 107 2.68 7.26 11.32
N ALA A 108 2.02 6.93 10.22
CA ALA A 108 2.24 5.70 9.46
C ALA A 108 3.68 5.60 8.98
N THR A 109 4.23 6.69 8.40
CA THR A 109 5.62 6.70 7.92
C THR A 109 6.61 6.37 9.03
N ALA A 110 6.45 6.97 10.22
CA ALA A 110 7.31 6.68 11.37
C ALA A 110 7.23 5.20 11.79
N THR A 111 6.02 4.63 11.77
CA THR A 111 5.78 3.22 12.09
C THR A 111 6.38 2.26 11.07
N TRP A 112 6.15 2.50 9.78
CA TRP A 112 6.62 1.65 8.69
C TRP A 112 8.14 1.65 8.57
N THR A 113 8.76 2.84 8.54
CA THR A 113 10.22 2.96 8.38
C THR A 113 10.97 2.37 9.56
N ALA A 114 10.61 2.74 10.78
CA ALA A 114 11.26 2.24 11.98
C ALA A 114 10.94 0.75 12.23
N GLY A 115 9.73 0.29 11.93
CA GLY A 115 9.30 -1.10 12.08
C GLY A 115 10.05 -2.05 11.15
N MET A 116 10.12 -1.74 9.86
CA MET A 116 10.85 -2.57 8.89
C MET A 116 12.36 -2.58 9.17
N ALA A 117 12.92 -1.46 9.61
CA ALA A 117 14.31 -1.41 10.05
C ALA A 117 14.53 -2.27 11.31
N LEU A 118 13.62 -2.24 12.28
CA LEU A 118 13.69 -3.07 13.47
C LEU A 118 13.71 -4.58 13.15
N VAL A 119 12.87 -5.01 12.18
CA VAL A 119 12.90 -6.40 11.70
C VAL A 119 14.24 -6.71 11.05
N ALA A 120 14.77 -5.80 10.22
CA ALA A 120 16.06 -5.98 9.57
C ALA A 120 17.21 -6.10 10.59
N ASP A 121 17.16 -5.35 11.69
CA ASP A 121 18.20 -5.35 12.74
C ASP A 121 18.15 -6.62 13.60
N HIS A 122 16.96 -7.24 13.81
CA HIS A 122 16.81 -8.42 14.68
C HIS A 122 16.96 -9.77 13.96
N PHE A 123 16.88 -9.79 12.64
CA PHE A 123 16.90 -11.03 11.87
C PHE A 123 18.13 -11.14 10.97
N PRO A 124 18.85 -12.30 10.99
CA PRO A 124 19.99 -12.53 10.11
C PRO A 124 19.53 -12.51 8.63
N ARG A 125 20.44 -12.22 7.71
CA ARG A 125 20.15 -12.11 6.27
C ARG A 125 19.32 -13.29 5.72
N SER A 126 19.64 -14.51 6.15
CA SER A 126 18.94 -15.76 5.73
C SER A 126 17.50 -15.88 6.21
N ALA A 127 17.09 -15.22 7.28
CA ALA A 127 15.75 -15.28 7.87
C ALA A 127 14.95 -13.97 7.70
N ARG A 128 15.60 -12.88 7.26
CA ARG A 128 15.01 -11.54 7.14
C ARG A 128 13.83 -11.52 6.17
N GLY A 129 13.96 -12.18 5.02
CA GLY A 129 12.87 -12.26 4.03
C GLY A 129 11.61 -12.93 4.58
N ARG A 130 11.76 -14.04 5.35
CA ARG A 130 10.62 -14.71 5.99
C ARG A 130 9.96 -13.82 7.05
N ALA A 131 10.77 -13.13 7.87
CA ALA A 131 10.24 -12.23 8.88
C ALA A 131 9.47 -11.05 8.27
N MET A 132 10.02 -10.40 7.24
CA MET A 132 9.34 -9.34 6.50
C MET A 132 8.06 -9.85 5.83
N GLY A 133 8.09 -11.05 5.23
CA GLY A 133 6.92 -11.69 4.65
C GLY A 133 5.80 -11.90 5.68
N THR A 134 6.13 -12.30 6.92
CA THR A 134 5.14 -12.42 8.00
C THR A 134 4.51 -11.07 8.34
N VAL A 135 5.32 -10.02 8.42
CA VAL A 135 4.84 -8.65 8.69
C VAL A 135 3.89 -8.17 7.58
N PHE A 136 4.25 -8.37 6.32
CA PHE A 136 3.39 -8.03 5.18
C PHE A 136 2.10 -8.87 5.14
N ALA A 137 2.16 -10.14 5.52
CA ALA A 137 0.95 -10.98 5.62
C ALA A 137 -0.02 -10.42 6.68
N CYS A 138 0.48 -9.96 7.83
CA CYS A 138 -0.33 -9.30 8.86
C CYS A 138 -0.90 -7.96 8.36
N ALA A 139 -0.11 -7.15 7.64
CA ALA A 139 -0.59 -5.92 7.02
C ALA A 139 -1.75 -6.22 6.03
N ASN A 140 -1.62 -7.26 5.21
CA ASN A 140 -2.68 -7.67 4.28
C ASN A 140 -3.96 -8.13 4.97
N LEU A 141 -3.89 -8.67 6.19
CA LEU A 141 -5.10 -8.92 7.00
C LEU A 141 -5.80 -7.60 7.36
N GLY A 142 -5.06 -6.53 7.61
CA GLY A 142 -5.64 -5.19 7.82
C GLY A 142 -6.37 -4.67 6.58
N VAL A 143 -5.77 -4.88 5.40
CA VAL A 143 -6.42 -4.56 4.10
C VAL A 143 -7.73 -5.33 3.92
N LEU A 144 -7.73 -6.61 4.25
CA LEU A 144 -8.89 -7.49 4.12
C LEU A 144 -10.01 -7.13 5.09
N LEU A 145 -9.66 -6.97 6.38
CA LEU A 145 -10.64 -6.79 7.45
C LEU A 145 -11.14 -5.34 7.54
N GLY A 146 -10.31 -4.35 7.17
CA GLY A 146 -10.63 -2.94 7.31
C GLY A 146 -11.98 -2.56 6.69
N PRO A 147 -12.19 -2.74 5.38
CA PRO A 147 -13.42 -2.33 4.72
C PRO A 147 -14.65 -3.08 5.22
N ALA A 148 -14.55 -4.40 5.41
CA ALA A 148 -15.67 -5.22 5.86
C ALA A 148 -16.11 -4.85 7.29
N LEU A 149 -15.14 -4.75 8.21
CA LEU A 149 -15.37 -4.37 9.59
C LEU A 149 -15.92 -2.94 9.71
N SER A 150 -15.37 -2.01 8.93
CA SER A 150 -15.81 -0.64 8.91
C SER A 150 -17.26 -0.49 8.46
N GLY A 151 -17.65 -1.14 7.35
CA GLY A 151 -19.00 -1.09 6.86
C GLY A 151 -20.00 -1.71 7.84
N TRP A 152 -19.61 -2.82 8.50
CA TRP A 152 -20.45 -3.45 9.52
C TRP A 152 -20.62 -2.57 10.77
N LEU A 153 -19.53 -1.99 11.27
CA LEU A 153 -19.56 -1.09 12.44
C LEU A 153 -20.39 0.17 12.17
N ASP A 154 -20.26 0.75 10.97
CA ASP A 154 -21.05 1.93 10.60
C ASP A 154 -22.54 1.64 10.57
N GLN A 155 -22.95 0.52 9.99
CA GLN A 155 -24.36 0.14 9.92
C GLN A 155 -25.02 -0.11 11.29
N HIS A 156 -24.27 -0.60 12.28
CA HIS A 156 -24.83 -0.96 13.58
C HIS A 156 -24.64 0.10 14.66
N TYR A 157 -23.55 0.87 14.59
CA TYR A 157 -23.12 1.79 15.66
C TYR A 157 -22.82 3.21 15.15
N GLY A 158 -22.98 3.46 13.83
CA GLY A 158 -22.80 4.75 13.19
C GLY A 158 -21.37 5.08 12.82
N LEU A 159 -21.22 6.19 12.06
CA LEU A 159 -20.02 6.58 11.32
C LEU A 159 -18.74 6.73 12.18
N ARG A 160 -18.86 7.00 13.48
CA ARG A 160 -17.72 7.14 14.40
C ARG A 160 -17.21 5.81 14.92
N ALA A 161 -18.03 4.78 14.96
CA ALA A 161 -17.70 3.51 15.60
C ALA A 161 -16.46 2.82 15.00
N PRO A 162 -16.25 2.76 13.67
CA PRO A 162 -15.06 2.20 13.07
C PRO A 162 -13.76 2.87 13.57
N PHE A 163 -13.76 4.20 13.65
CA PHE A 163 -12.58 4.96 14.07
C PHE A 163 -12.31 4.85 15.57
N LEU A 164 -13.36 4.79 16.40
CA LEU A 164 -13.20 4.57 17.84
C LEU A 164 -12.65 3.17 18.14
N ALA A 165 -13.16 2.14 17.46
CA ALA A 165 -12.62 0.79 17.57
C ALA A 165 -11.16 0.71 17.15
N ALA A 166 -10.80 1.37 16.04
CA ALA A 166 -9.44 1.43 15.54
C ALA A 166 -8.51 2.26 16.44
N ALA A 167 -9.00 3.35 17.05
CA ALA A 167 -8.24 4.10 18.04
C ALA A 167 -7.95 3.23 19.29
N GLY A 168 -8.94 2.46 19.74
CA GLY A 168 -8.74 1.48 20.81
C GLY A 168 -7.65 0.45 20.47
N LEU A 169 -7.67 -0.09 19.25
CA LEU A 169 -6.65 -1.02 18.77
C LEU A 169 -5.26 -0.35 18.71
N ALA A 170 -5.17 0.88 18.20
CA ALA A 170 -3.92 1.64 18.15
C ALA A 170 -3.35 1.91 19.55
N LEU A 171 -4.22 2.19 20.53
CA LEU A 171 -3.80 2.35 21.92
C LEU A 171 -3.26 1.03 22.53
N LEU A 172 -3.95 -0.09 22.27
CA LEU A 172 -3.48 -1.41 22.72
C LEU A 172 -2.12 -1.78 22.10
N ASP A 173 -1.94 -1.48 20.82
CA ASP A 173 -0.65 -1.68 20.15
C ASP A 173 0.44 -0.75 20.74
N ALA A 174 0.13 0.51 21.05
CA ALA A 174 1.07 1.41 21.73
C ALA A 174 1.52 0.86 23.09
N LEU A 175 0.60 0.36 23.90
CA LEU A 175 0.90 -0.25 25.18
C LEU A 175 1.77 -1.51 25.03
N ALA A 176 1.47 -2.35 24.04
CA ALA A 176 2.28 -3.53 23.74
C ALA A 176 3.73 -3.15 23.36
N ARG A 177 3.93 -2.06 22.63
CA ARG A 177 5.29 -1.57 22.26
C ARG A 177 6.06 -1.03 23.45
N ILE A 178 5.42 -0.22 24.27
CA ILE A 178 6.06 0.34 25.48
C ILE A 178 6.58 -0.79 26.38
N THR A 179 5.81 -1.88 26.49
CA THR A 179 6.14 -3.01 27.37
C THR A 179 7.10 -4.04 26.75
N LEU A 180 7.02 -4.29 25.45
CA LEU A 180 7.73 -5.39 24.78
C LEU A 180 8.99 -4.96 24.02
N LEU A 181 9.11 -3.69 23.58
CA LEU A 181 10.29 -3.23 22.83
C LEU A 181 11.38 -2.69 23.75
N LYS A 182 12.58 -3.22 23.53
CA LYS A 182 13.83 -2.65 24.05
C LYS A 182 14.52 -1.84 22.96
N ASP A 183 15.24 -0.79 23.37
CA ASP A 183 16.04 -0.01 22.42
C ASP A 183 17.15 -0.86 21.80
N VAL A 184 17.29 -0.73 20.48
CA VAL A 184 18.40 -1.31 19.72
C VAL A 184 19.06 -0.16 18.96
N PRO A 185 20.40 -0.01 19.09
CA PRO A 185 21.13 0.97 18.32
C PRO A 185 20.93 0.74 16.82
N ALA A 186 20.75 1.82 16.07
CA ALA A 186 20.63 1.73 14.62
C ALA A 186 21.97 1.34 14.01
N VAL A 187 21.98 0.34 13.14
CA VAL A 187 23.14 -0.02 12.32
C VAL A 187 23.10 0.86 11.07
N LEU A 188 24.07 1.78 10.96
CA LEU A 188 24.24 2.61 9.77
C LEU A 188 24.84 1.75 8.66
N ASP A 189 24.14 1.57 7.56
CA ASP A 189 24.63 0.86 6.38
C ASP A 189 25.06 1.86 5.30
N THR A 190 26.18 1.57 4.61
CA THR A 190 26.67 2.36 3.48
C THR A 190 25.74 2.12 2.29
N ARG A 191 24.97 3.14 1.91
CA ARG A 191 23.95 3.02 0.87
C ARG A 191 24.42 3.68 -0.43
N MET A 192 24.22 3.00 -1.55
CA MET A 192 24.29 3.68 -2.87
C MET A 192 23.27 4.81 -2.94
N GLY A 193 23.63 5.90 -3.62
CA GLY A 193 22.75 7.04 -3.82
C GLY A 193 21.49 6.65 -4.62
N PHE A 194 20.35 7.24 -4.24
CA PHE A 194 19.07 7.06 -4.93
C PHE A 194 19.19 7.35 -6.45
N LEU A 195 19.88 8.43 -6.82
CA LEU A 195 20.03 8.84 -8.21
C LEU A 195 20.85 7.84 -9.04
N ASP A 196 21.84 7.18 -8.45
CA ASP A 196 22.67 6.21 -9.15
C ASP A 196 21.90 4.92 -9.44
N LEU A 197 21.08 4.48 -8.51
CA LEU A 197 20.18 3.33 -8.70
C LEU A 197 19.15 3.62 -9.81
N MET A 198 18.60 4.84 -9.85
CA MET A 198 17.62 5.23 -10.87
C MET A 198 18.19 5.33 -12.30
N LYS A 199 19.51 5.30 -12.48
CA LYS A 199 20.13 5.17 -13.82
C LYS A 199 19.88 3.79 -14.43
N ASN A 200 19.70 2.76 -13.60
CA ASN A 200 19.44 1.39 -14.07
C ASN A 200 18.03 1.26 -14.68
N PRO A 201 17.88 0.82 -15.94
CA PRO A 201 16.57 0.73 -16.60
C PRO A 201 15.62 -0.28 -15.92
N THR A 202 16.15 -1.38 -15.38
CA THR A 202 15.35 -2.36 -14.65
C THR A 202 14.74 -1.74 -13.39
N ILE A 203 15.52 -0.98 -12.63
CA ILE A 203 15.04 -0.28 -11.42
C ILE A 203 13.93 0.71 -11.79
N ARG A 204 14.09 1.50 -12.85
CA ARG A 204 13.06 2.45 -13.32
C ARG A 204 11.76 1.75 -13.72
N VAL A 205 11.84 0.65 -14.47
CA VAL A 205 10.70 -0.13 -14.92
C VAL A 205 9.92 -0.67 -13.71
N PHE A 206 10.59 -1.29 -12.75
CA PHE A 206 9.88 -1.91 -11.62
C PHE A 206 9.47 -0.91 -10.54
N ALA A 207 10.16 0.22 -10.40
CA ALA A 207 9.68 1.35 -9.58
C ALA A 207 8.41 1.96 -10.18
N GLY A 208 8.37 2.19 -11.50
CA GLY A 208 7.16 2.63 -12.19
C GLY A 208 6.02 1.63 -12.08
N ALA A 209 6.29 0.33 -12.19
CA ALA A 209 5.31 -0.73 -11.97
C ALA A 209 4.71 -0.69 -10.56
N MET A 210 5.55 -0.45 -9.54
CA MET A 210 5.11 -0.27 -8.15
C MET A 210 4.17 0.94 -8.03
N ALA A 211 4.54 2.08 -8.63
CA ALA A 211 3.70 3.27 -8.63
C ALA A 211 2.36 3.04 -9.36
N MET A 212 2.39 2.37 -10.52
CA MET A 212 1.18 2.02 -11.27
C MET A 212 0.25 1.09 -10.47
N GLY A 213 0.80 0.01 -9.88
CA GLY A 213 0.01 -0.92 -9.07
C GLY A 213 -0.62 -0.26 -7.84
N ALA A 214 0.12 0.60 -7.14
CA ALA A 214 -0.38 1.37 -6.01
C ALA A 214 -1.44 2.40 -6.46
N SER A 215 -1.25 3.05 -7.62
CA SER A 215 -2.21 4.00 -8.15
C SER A 215 -3.54 3.34 -8.55
N LEU A 216 -3.51 2.12 -9.06
CA LEU A 216 -4.71 1.33 -9.39
C LEU A 216 -5.59 1.12 -8.16
N LEU A 217 -5.00 0.63 -7.07
CA LEU A 217 -5.75 0.39 -5.84
C LEU A 217 -6.31 1.68 -5.28
N ALA A 218 -5.47 2.70 -5.09
CA ALA A 218 -5.86 3.97 -4.49
C ALA A 218 -6.88 4.76 -5.35
N LEU A 219 -6.82 4.64 -6.69
CA LEU A 219 -7.83 5.15 -7.61
C LEU A 219 -9.21 4.53 -7.33
N LEU A 220 -9.28 3.20 -7.29
CA LEU A 220 -10.55 2.50 -7.05
C LEU A 220 -11.08 2.76 -5.65
N GLU A 221 -10.21 2.81 -4.63
CA GLU A 221 -10.56 3.12 -3.24
C GLU A 221 -11.22 4.50 -3.11
N SER A 222 -10.78 5.49 -3.88
CA SER A 222 -11.30 6.87 -3.81
C SER A 222 -12.49 7.15 -4.73
N THR A 223 -12.69 6.34 -5.77
CA THR A 223 -13.72 6.64 -6.80
C THR A 223 -14.88 5.65 -6.81
N LEU A 224 -14.58 4.37 -6.69
CA LEU A 224 -15.58 3.31 -6.83
C LEU A 224 -16.66 3.32 -5.74
N PRO A 225 -16.38 3.57 -4.44
CA PRO A 225 -17.42 3.56 -3.40
C PRO A 225 -18.56 4.54 -3.66
N LEU A 226 -18.27 5.76 -4.15
CA LEU A 226 -19.27 6.76 -4.48
C LEU A 226 -20.18 6.29 -5.62
N HIS A 227 -19.61 5.63 -6.63
CA HIS A 227 -20.37 5.07 -7.74
C HIS A 227 -21.27 3.91 -7.28
N LEU A 228 -20.75 3.01 -6.45
CA LEU A 228 -21.51 1.87 -5.93
C LEU A 228 -22.69 2.31 -5.05
N ASP A 229 -22.51 3.33 -4.21
CA ASP A 229 -23.59 3.94 -3.43
C ASP A 229 -24.60 4.68 -4.33
N ALA A 230 -24.12 5.51 -5.28
CA ALA A 230 -25.01 6.34 -6.09
C ALA A 230 -25.84 5.54 -7.09
N VAL A 231 -25.23 4.55 -7.77
CA VAL A 231 -25.85 3.80 -8.88
C VAL A 231 -26.47 2.50 -8.42
N LEU A 232 -25.72 1.69 -7.66
CA LEU A 232 -26.18 0.37 -7.21
C LEU A 232 -26.84 0.39 -5.84
N LYS A 233 -26.83 1.54 -5.14
CA LYS A 233 -27.43 1.72 -3.80
C LYS A 233 -26.89 0.69 -2.79
N LEU A 234 -25.60 0.32 -2.91
CA LEU A 234 -24.98 -0.65 -2.04
C LEU A 234 -24.74 -0.06 -0.64
N ALA A 235 -25.08 -0.82 0.36
CA ALA A 235 -24.76 -0.50 1.76
C ALA A 235 -23.24 -0.51 2.01
N PRO A 236 -22.74 0.23 3.02
CA PRO A 236 -21.31 0.27 3.34
C PRO A 236 -20.67 -1.10 3.55
N THR A 237 -21.36 -2.04 4.20
CA THR A 237 -20.89 -3.43 4.34
C THR A 237 -20.69 -4.12 2.99
N SER A 238 -21.64 -3.95 2.06
CA SER A 238 -21.56 -4.53 0.72
C SER A 238 -20.39 -3.95 -0.09
N ILE A 239 -20.16 -2.63 0.02
CA ILE A 239 -18.98 -1.97 -0.58
C ILE A 239 -17.72 -2.57 0.04
N GLY A 240 -17.66 -2.67 1.37
CA GLY A 240 -16.52 -3.28 2.08
C GLY A 240 -16.23 -4.72 1.63
N LEU A 241 -17.26 -5.54 1.42
CA LEU A 241 -17.10 -6.91 0.91
C LEU A 241 -16.56 -6.97 -0.51
N CYS A 242 -16.93 -6.03 -1.39
CA CYS A 242 -16.36 -5.95 -2.75
C CYS A 242 -14.84 -5.68 -2.71
N PHE A 243 -14.38 -4.75 -1.85
CA PHE A 243 -12.95 -4.52 -1.63
C PHE A 243 -12.27 -5.70 -0.92
N GLY A 244 -12.97 -6.36 0.01
CA GLY A 244 -12.53 -7.61 0.63
C GLY A 244 -12.25 -8.71 -0.38
N ALA A 245 -13.09 -8.85 -1.42
CA ALA A 245 -12.85 -9.81 -2.51
C ALA A 245 -11.52 -9.57 -3.23
N ALA A 246 -11.19 -8.29 -3.53
CA ALA A 246 -9.88 -7.95 -4.11
C ALA A 246 -8.72 -8.29 -3.15
N ALA A 247 -8.87 -8.01 -1.85
CA ALA A 247 -7.85 -8.32 -0.85
C ALA A 247 -7.61 -9.82 -0.69
N VAL A 248 -8.67 -10.64 -0.65
CA VAL A 248 -8.58 -12.11 -0.57
C VAL A 248 -7.84 -12.67 -1.78
N THR A 249 -8.26 -12.29 -2.98
CA THR A 249 -7.64 -12.81 -4.21
C THR A 249 -6.20 -12.33 -4.36
N HIS A 250 -5.89 -11.09 -3.98
CA HIS A 250 -4.52 -10.57 -3.91
C HIS A 250 -3.66 -11.40 -2.94
N MET A 251 -4.15 -11.65 -1.74
CA MET A 251 -3.42 -12.41 -0.71
C MET A 251 -3.14 -13.86 -1.16
N ILE A 252 -4.14 -14.54 -1.75
CA ILE A 252 -4.00 -15.92 -2.21
C ILE A 252 -3.10 -16.00 -3.45
N SER A 253 -3.23 -15.07 -4.39
CA SER A 253 -2.47 -15.10 -5.65
C SER A 253 -1.02 -14.63 -5.47
N SER A 254 -0.69 -13.87 -4.44
CA SER A 254 0.64 -13.27 -4.25
C SER A 254 1.79 -14.29 -4.27
N PRO A 255 1.79 -15.39 -3.50
CA PRO A 255 2.84 -16.39 -3.57
C PRO A 255 2.87 -17.13 -4.91
N LEU A 256 1.71 -17.38 -5.53
CA LEU A 256 1.59 -18.07 -6.82
C LEU A 256 2.18 -17.23 -7.95
N MET A 257 1.86 -15.94 -7.99
CA MET A 257 2.35 -15.02 -9.01
C MET A 257 3.85 -14.70 -8.82
N GLY A 258 4.33 -14.69 -7.58
CA GLY A 258 5.76 -14.64 -7.28
C GLY A 258 6.51 -15.82 -7.89
N ALA A 259 6.08 -17.05 -7.61
CA ALA A 259 6.67 -18.26 -8.17
C ALA A 259 6.53 -18.31 -9.70
N LEU A 260 5.41 -17.86 -10.27
CA LEU A 260 5.23 -17.75 -11.72
C LEU A 260 6.23 -16.77 -12.32
N SER A 261 6.45 -15.62 -11.68
CA SER A 261 7.37 -14.60 -12.18
C SER A 261 8.82 -15.07 -12.21
N ASP A 262 9.21 -15.91 -11.27
CA ASP A 262 10.56 -16.53 -11.25
C ASP A 262 10.74 -17.56 -12.37
N ARG A 263 9.67 -18.30 -12.75
CA ARG A 263 9.71 -19.32 -13.81
C ARG A 263 9.59 -18.75 -15.21
N VAL A 264 8.64 -17.86 -15.45
CA VAL A 264 8.28 -17.35 -16.79
C VAL A 264 9.09 -16.10 -17.14
N GLY A 265 9.61 -15.41 -16.12
CA GLY A 265 10.37 -14.17 -16.25
C GLY A 265 9.57 -12.95 -15.78
N ARG A 266 10.18 -12.16 -14.91
CA ARG A 266 9.55 -11.04 -14.18
C ARG A 266 8.95 -9.97 -15.09
N LYS A 267 9.65 -9.62 -16.20
CA LYS A 267 9.18 -8.65 -17.17
C LYS A 267 7.92 -9.12 -17.91
N LYS A 268 7.86 -10.42 -18.29
CA LYS A 268 6.70 -10.96 -18.99
C LYS A 268 5.45 -10.93 -18.10
N VAL A 269 5.59 -11.36 -16.83
CA VAL A 269 4.50 -11.33 -15.85
C VAL A 269 4.01 -9.90 -15.61
N LEU A 270 4.91 -8.93 -15.46
CA LEU A 270 4.56 -7.52 -15.34
C LEU A 270 3.75 -7.01 -16.54
N VAL A 271 4.24 -7.24 -17.77
CA VAL A 271 3.56 -6.78 -19.00
C VAL A 271 2.18 -7.40 -19.11
N THR A 272 2.05 -8.71 -18.83
CA THR A 272 0.75 -9.39 -18.80
C THR A 272 -0.19 -8.76 -17.79
N GLY A 273 0.28 -8.49 -16.56
CA GLY A 273 -0.51 -7.81 -15.52
C GLY A 273 -0.99 -6.43 -15.96
N LEU A 274 -0.12 -5.64 -16.58
CA LEU A 274 -0.47 -4.29 -17.06
C LEU A 274 -1.49 -4.33 -18.21
N LEU A 275 -1.37 -5.27 -19.15
CA LEU A 275 -2.34 -5.45 -20.24
C LEU A 275 -3.70 -5.93 -19.73
N LEU A 276 -3.70 -6.85 -18.76
CA LEU A 276 -4.95 -7.27 -18.12
C LEU A 276 -5.58 -6.13 -17.31
N ALA A 277 -4.79 -5.30 -16.64
CA ALA A 277 -5.27 -4.12 -15.91
C ALA A 277 -5.97 -3.12 -16.84
N MET A 278 -5.47 -2.94 -18.06
CA MET A 278 -6.10 -2.09 -19.06
C MET A 278 -7.60 -2.42 -19.26
N VAL A 279 -7.94 -3.70 -19.26
CA VAL A 279 -9.32 -4.17 -19.44
C VAL A 279 -10.06 -4.24 -18.10
N ALA A 280 -9.38 -4.64 -17.02
CA ALA A 280 -10.02 -4.91 -15.74
C ALA A 280 -10.39 -3.64 -14.96
N ILE A 281 -9.61 -2.54 -15.09
CA ILE A 281 -9.86 -1.29 -14.37
C ILE A 281 -11.29 -0.76 -14.57
N PRO A 282 -11.85 -0.69 -15.79
CA PRO A 282 -13.20 -0.20 -15.98
C PRO A 282 -14.31 -1.22 -15.63
N LEU A 283 -14.01 -2.52 -15.48
CA LEU A 283 -15.04 -3.54 -15.30
C LEU A 283 -16.02 -3.26 -14.15
N PRO A 284 -15.59 -2.87 -12.93
CA PRO A 284 -16.52 -2.70 -11.80
C PRO A 284 -17.67 -1.73 -12.06
N VAL A 285 -17.47 -0.69 -12.90
CA VAL A 285 -18.50 0.33 -13.19
C VAL A 285 -19.52 -0.10 -14.25
N PHE A 286 -19.28 -1.22 -14.93
CA PHE A 286 -20.23 -1.83 -15.86
C PHE A 286 -21.03 -2.96 -15.24
N MET A 287 -20.70 -3.38 -14.01
CA MET A 287 -21.43 -4.44 -13.32
C MET A 287 -22.75 -3.93 -12.76
N THR A 288 -23.79 -4.75 -12.82
CA THR A 288 -25.15 -4.38 -12.41
C THR A 288 -25.55 -4.85 -11.01
N GLY A 289 -24.69 -5.55 -10.31
CA GLY A 289 -24.98 -6.08 -8.97
C GLY A 289 -23.73 -6.39 -8.17
N ILE A 290 -23.92 -6.62 -6.86
CA ILE A 290 -22.84 -6.85 -5.91
C ILE A 290 -21.89 -7.99 -6.33
N TRP A 291 -22.42 -9.12 -6.82
CA TRP A 291 -21.63 -10.28 -7.21
C TRP A 291 -20.75 -10.01 -8.43
N GLY A 292 -21.28 -9.25 -9.40
CA GLY A 292 -20.49 -8.81 -10.57
C GLY A 292 -19.36 -7.87 -10.16
N VAL A 293 -19.64 -6.91 -9.27
CA VAL A 293 -18.60 -6.01 -8.72
C VAL A 293 -17.57 -6.79 -7.93
N ALA A 294 -18.00 -7.69 -7.04
CA ALA A 294 -17.08 -8.50 -6.24
C ALA A 294 -16.18 -9.38 -7.12
N LEU A 295 -16.72 -9.97 -8.19
CA LEU A 295 -15.93 -10.75 -9.15
C LEU A 295 -14.91 -9.85 -9.89
N ALA A 296 -15.33 -8.70 -10.38
CA ALA A 296 -14.45 -7.75 -11.05
C ALA A 296 -13.33 -7.27 -10.11
N MET A 297 -13.65 -6.95 -8.86
CA MET A 297 -12.67 -6.59 -7.82
C MET A 297 -11.74 -7.75 -7.50
N GLY A 298 -12.25 -8.99 -7.43
CA GLY A 298 -11.43 -10.19 -7.28
C GLY A 298 -10.42 -10.38 -8.42
N CYS A 299 -10.84 -10.17 -9.67
CA CYS A 299 -9.93 -10.16 -10.83
C CYS A 299 -8.85 -9.07 -10.68
N ILE A 300 -9.23 -7.87 -10.26
CA ILE A 300 -8.30 -6.76 -10.01
C ILE A 300 -7.26 -7.14 -8.93
N GLY A 301 -7.67 -7.84 -7.87
CA GLY A 301 -6.75 -8.34 -6.85
C GLY A 301 -5.67 -9.27 -7.42
N VAL A 302 -6.03 -10.23 -8.27
CA VAL A 302 -5.08 -11.10 -8.97
C VAL A 302 -4.17 -10.29 -9.91
N ILE A 303 -4.74 -9.39 -10.69
CA ILE A 303 -4.01 -8.57 -11.67
C ILE A 303 -3.00 -7.65 -10.97
N THR A 304 -3.40 -7.05 -9.86
CA THR A 304 -2.49 -6.22 -9.04
C THR A 304 -1.29 -7.02 -8.55
N THR A 305 -1.49 -8.30 -8.24
CA THR A 305 -0.40 -9.20 -7.85
C THR A 305 0.60 -9.44 -8.99
N LEU A 306 0.13 -9.58 -10.23
CA LEU A 306 1.00 -9.71 -11.40
C LEU A 306 1.88 -8.46 -11.61
N ILE A 307 1.40 -7.29 -11.20
CA ILE A 307 2.14 -6.02 -11.32
C ILE A 307 3.13 -5.84 -10.16
N LEU A 308 2.68 -6.05 -8.91
CA LEU A 308 3.46 -5.73 -7.72
C LEU A 308 4.46 -6.82 -7.32
N SER A 309 4.09 -8.10 -7.46
CA SER A 309 4.90 -9.24 -7.00
C SER A 309 6.30 -9.31 -7.62
N PRO A 310 6.51 -9.07 -8.94
CA PRO A 310 7.83 -9.14 -9.53
C PRO A 310 8.73 -7.94 -9.21
N ALA A 311 8.20 -6.83 -8.66
CA ALA A 311 8.93 -5.58 -8.53
C ALA A 311 10.11 -5.67 -7.54
N SER A 312 9.85 -6.12 -6.32
CA SER A 312 10.89 -6.21 -5.28
C SER A 312 12.03 -7.16 -5.66
N PRO A 313 11.79 -8.41 -6.08
CA PRO A 313 12.86 -9.31 -6.47
C PRO A 313 13.60 -8.85 -7.74
N ALA A 314 12.92 -8.23 -8.72
CA ALA A 314 13.59 -7.72 -9.91
C ALA A 314 14.56 -6.59 -9.61
N MET A 315 14.20 -5.70 -8.68
CA MET A 315 15.09 -4.61 -8.28
C MET A 315 16.24 -5.10 -7.40
N ALA A 316 16.01 -6.10 -6.55
CA ALA A 316 17.07 -6.76 -5.77
C ALA A 316 18.13 -7.38 -6.68
N ASP A 317 17.71 -8.17 -7.68
CA ASP A 317 18.62 -8.77 -8.66
C ASP A 317 19.39 -7.71 -9.48
N ALA A 318 18.74 -6.57 -9.77
CA ALA A 318 19.41 -5.48 -10.50
C ALA A 318 20.56 -4.90 -9.69
N VAL A 319 20.42 -4.74 -8.37
CA VAL A 319 21.47 -4.25 -7.48
C VAL A 319 22.59 -5.26 -7.31
N GLU A 320 22.28 -6.56 -7.17
CA GLU A 320 23.28 -7.63 -7.13
C GLU A 320 24.16 -7.62 -8.40
N ARG A 321 23.55 -7.44 -9.59
CA ARG A 321 24.29 -7.32 -10.85
C ARG A 321 25.19 -6.07 -10.93
N MET A 322 24.84 -5.04 -10.16
CA MET A 322 25.70 -3.84 -10.04
C MET A 322 26.85 -4.03 -9.04
N GLY A 323 26.98 -5.23 -8.45
CA GLY A 323 28.02 -5.54 -7.45
C GLY A 323 27.81 -4.83 -6.11
N SER A 324 26.55 -4.47 -5.79
CA SER A 324 26.22 -3.73 -4.57
C SER A 324 25.28 -4.51 -3.67
N ASP A 325 25.46 -4.37 -2.36
CA ASP A 325 24.57 -4.92 -1.31
C ASP A 325 23.51 -3.91 -0.84
N SER A 326 23.24 -2.85 -1.63
CA SER A 326 22.36 -1.73 -1.23
C SER A 326 20.86 -2.05 -1.29
N TYR A 327 20.43 -3.18 -0.75
CA TYR A 327 19.03 -3.58 -0.68
C TYR A 327 18.14 -2.57 0.06
N GLY A 328 18.70 -1.90 1.09
CA GLY A 328 17.96 -0.86 1.81
C GLY A 328 17.54 0.32 0.91
N SER A 329 18.43 0.71 -0.05
CA SER A 329 18.11 1.77 -1.02
C SER A 329 17.03 1.32 -2.02
N VAL A 330 17.03 0.03 -2.42
CA VAL A 330 15.96 -0.55 -3.26
C VAL A 330 14.61 -0.49 -2.57
N PHE A 331 14.53 -0.91 -1.31
CA PHE A 331 13.28 -0.80 -0.53
C PHE A 331 12.84 0.65 -0.34
N GLY A 332 13.79 1.59 -0.19
CA GLY A 332 13.49 3.03 -0.19
C GLY A 332 12.85 3.50 -1.49
N ILE A 333 13.37 3.09 -2.65
CA ILE A 333 12.80 3.40 -3.97
C ILE A 333 11.40 2.79 -4.11
N LEU A 334 11.21 1.53 -3.72
CA LEU A 334 9.91 0.87 -3.76
C LEU A 334 8.87 1.60 -2.92
N ASN A 335 9.21 2.01 -1.71
CA ASN A 335 8.32 2.75 -0.82
C ASN A 335 7.96 4.13 -1.38
N ILE A 336 8.93 4.86 -1.94
CA ILE A 336 8.69 6.16 -2.59
C ILE A 336 7.78 5.97 -3.81
N ALA A 337 8.06 4.98 -4.65
CA ALA A 337 7.23 4.68 -5.82
C ALA A 337 5.80 4.27 -5.42
N PHE A 338 5.65 3.45 -4.40
CA PHE A 338 4.35 3.07 -3.84
C PHE A 338 3.57 4.29 -3.32
N ALA A 339 4.22 5.15 -2.53
CA ALA A 339 3.60 6.36 -2.00
C ALA A 339 3.22 7.37 -3.11
N LEU A 340 4.06 7.50 -4.15
CA LEU A 340 3.72 8.29 -5.34
C LEU A 340 2.47 7.76 -6.04
N GLY A 341 2.35 6.45 -6.21
CA GLY A 341 1.17 5.82 -6.78
C GLY A 341 -0.08 6.04 -5.93
N MET A 342 0.03 5.81 -4.62
CA MET A 342 -1.06 6.06 -3.66
C MET A 342 -1.51 7.53 -3.64
N MET A 343 -0.62 8.48 -3.91
CA MET A 343 -0.96 9.89 -4.01
C MET A 343 -1.57 10.22 -5.39
N ALA A 344 -0.94 9.78 -6.46
CA ALA A 344 -1.36 10.08 -7.82
C ALA A 344 -2.72 9.45 -8.18
N GLY A 345 -2.96 8.20 -7.75
CA GLY A 345 -4.22 7.49 -8.02
C GLY A 345 -5.47 8.27 -7.64
N PRO A 346 -5.63 8.64 -6.37
CA PRO A 346 -6.79 9.43 -5.93
C PRO A 346 -6.86 10.82 -6.54
N LEU A 347 -5.74 11.54 -6.64
CA LEU A 347 -5.73 12.92 -7.15
C LEU A 347 -6.05 12.97 -8.65
N VAL A 348 -5.30 12.22 -9.44
CA VAL A 348 -5.50 12.19 -10.90
C VAL A 348 -6.83 11.50 -11.24
N GLY A 349 -7.11 10.38 -10.57
CA GLY A 349 -8.35 9.65 -10.80
C GLY A 349 -9.58 10.44 -10.46
N SER A 350 -9.62 11.10 -9.31
CA SER A 350 -10.75 11.95 -8.92
C SER A 350 -10.92 13.16 -9.84
N ALA A 351 -9.82 13.78 -10.28
CA ALA A 351 -9.86 14.87 -11.26
C ALA A 351 -10.47 14.39 -12.58
N LEU A 352 -10.03 13.24 -13.09
CA LEU A 352 -10.57 12.65 -14.32
C LEU A 352 -12.05 12.27 -14.18
N VAL A 353 -12.43 11.67 -13.03
CA VAL A 353 -13.84 11.31 -12.76
C VAL A 353 -14.71 12.55 -12.70
N GLN A 354 -14.25 13.62 -12.08
CA GLN A 354 -15.00 14.89 -12.01
C GLN A 354 -15.14 15.56 -13.37
N ALA A 355 -14.12 15.46 -14.24
CA ALA A 355 -14.13 16.10 -15.56
C ALA A 355 -14.88 15.28 -16.64
N LEU A 356 -14.71 13.96 -16.64
CA LEU A 356 -15.14 13.08 -17.74
C LEU A 356 -16.21 12.06 -17.33
N GLY A 357 -16.51 11.97 -16.03
CA GLY A 357 -17.32 10.90 -15.46
C GLY A 357 -16.51 9.61 -15.23
N ILE A 358 -17.02 8.76 -14.35
CA ILE A 358 -16.27 7.59 -13.85
C ILE A 358 -15.93 6.57 -14.95
N ARG A 359 -16.83 6.33 -15.90
CA ARG A 359 -16.60 5.36 -16.99
C ARG A 359 -15.43 5.77 -17.86
N ALA A 360 -15.46 7.01 -18.38
CA ALA A 360 -14.39 7.52 -19.22
C ALA A 360 -13.05 7.65 -18.47
N ALA A 361 -13.10 8.07 -17.21
CA ALA A 361 -11.90 8.16 -16.37
C ALA A 361 -11.22 6.79 -16.16
N LEU A 362 -11.98 5.75 -15.81
CA LEU A 362 -11.42 4.41 -15.62
C LEU A 362 -10.95 3.77 -16.92
N MET A 363 -11.64 4.01 -18.05
CA MET A 363 -11.15 3.59 -19.37
C MET A 363 -9.84 4.29 -19.74
N GLY A 364 -9.75 5.60 -19.53
CA GLY A 364 -8.53 6.38 -19.78
C GLY A 364 -7.36 5.91 -18.91
N MET A 365 -7.61 5.61 -17.63
CA MET A 365 -6.60 5.03 -16.75
C MET A 365 -6.19 3.63 -17.24
N GLY A 366 -7.13 2.79 -17.66
CA GLY A 366 -6.81 1.50 -18.29
C GLY A 366 -5.87 1.64 -19.50
N LEU A 367 -6.16 2.59 -20.38
CA LEU A 367 -5.30 2.88 -21.54
C LEU A 367 -3.89 3.33 -21.12
N ALA A 368 -3.75 4.10 -20.02
CA ALA A 368 -2.44 4.48 -19.47
C ALA A 368 -1.64 3.25 -19.00
N PHE A 369 -2.30 2.24 -18.42
CA PHE A 369 -1.67 0.96 -18.07
C PHE A 369 -1.22 0.20 -19.32
N GLY A 370 -2.03 0.16 -20.37
CA GLY A 370 -1.67 -0.42 -21.66
C GLY A 370 -0.47 0.29 -22.32
N ALA A 371 -0.46 1.62 -22.32
CA ALA A 371 0.66 2.40 -22.81
C ALA A 371 1.95 2.13 -22.03
N TYR A 372 1.85 2.02 -20.70
CA TYR A 372 2.98 1.66 -19.87
C TYR A 372 3.48 0.22 -20.15
N ALA A 373 2.57 -0.73 -20.42
CA ALA A 373 2.93 -2.09 -20.82
C ALA A 373 3.74 -2.13 -22.12
N ILE A 374 3.33 -1.33 -23.12
CA ILE A 374 4.05 -1.19 -24.40
C ILE A 374 5.44 -0.61 -24.16
N TRP A 375 5.55 0.47 -23.39
CA TRP A 375 6.85 1.05 -23.04
C TRP A 375 7.77 0.07 -22.33
N VAL A 376 7.26 -0.65 -21.31
CA VAL A 376 8.01 -1.71 -20.63
C VAL A 376 8.44 -2.80 -21.60
N GLY A 377 7.58 -3.17 -22.55
CA GLY A 377 7.90 -4.15 -23.59
C GLY A 377 9.13 -3.76 -24.43
N GLN A 378 9.24 -2.48 -24.77
CA GLN A 378 10.32 -1.91 -25.61
C GLN A 378 11.63 -1.69 -24.86
N VAL A 379 11.59 -1.42 -23.55
CA VAL A 379 12.83 -1.29 -22.74
C VAL A 379 13.51 -2.65 -22.70
N GLY A 380 14.72 -2.76 -23.31
CA GLY A 380 15.47 -4.00 -23.45
C GLY A 380 15.62 -4.76 -22.14
N ALA A 381 15.37 -6.07 -22.16
CA ALA A 381 15.65 -6.94 -21.04
C ALA A 381 17.16 -7.00 -20.84
N ALA A 382 17.66 -6.57 -19.68
CA ALA A 382 19.02 -6.95 -19.30
C ALA A 382 19.14 -8.49 -19.36
N PRO A 383 20.25 -9.04 -19.88
CA PRO A 383 20.41 -10.48 -20.02
C PRO A 383 20.15 -11.19 -18.69
N GLN A 384 19.28 -12.19 -18.70
CA GLN A 384 19.06 -13.04 -17.53
C GLN A 384 20.35 -13.85 -17.32
N LEU A 385 20.93 -13.78 -16.13
CA LEU A 385 21.95 -14.75 -15.72
C LEU A 385 21.27 -16.15 -15.77
N LYS A 386 21.78 -17.03 -16.62
CA LYS A 386 21.40 -18.43 -16.58
C LYS A 386 21.76 -18.98 -15.21
N PRO A 387 20.86 -19.65 -14.49
CA PRO A 387 21.22 -20.37 -13.29
C PRO A 387 22.17 -21.52 -13.69
N GLY A 388 23.40 -21.49 -13.20
CA GLY A 388 24.33 -22.61 -13.29
C GLY A 388 25.36 -22.50 -14.42
N SER A 389 26.37 -21.65 -14.23
CA SER A 389 27.73 -21.95 -14.62
C SER A 389 28.62 -21.68 -13.39
N SER A 390 28.52 -22.60 -12.41
CA SER A 390 29.65 -22.84 -11.54
C SER A 390 30.73 -23.45 -12.46
N GLU A 391 31.67 -22.62 -12.90
CA GLU A 391 32.91 -23.10 -13.49
C GLU A 391 33.61 -24.00 -12.48
N ASN A 392 33.68 -25.30 -12.85
CA ASN A 392 34.74 -26.17 -12.39
C ASN A 392 36.05 -25.60 -12.94
N GLY A 393 36.94 -25.21 -12.04
CA GLY A 393 38.28 -24.78 -12.31
C GLY A 393 39.04 -24.63 -11.01
#